data_fda138ce9650a4f7b0c616cf4cf0b0da
#
_entry.id   fda138ce9650a4f7b0c616cf4cf0b0da
#
_cell.length_a   1.000
_cell.length_b   1.000
_cell.length_c   1.000
_cell.angle_alpha   90.00
_cell.angle_beta   90.00
_cell.angle_gamma   90.00
#
_symmetry.space_group_name_H-M   'P 1'
#
loop_
_entity.id
_entity.type
_entity.pdbx_description
1 polymer ?
#
loop_
_entity_poly.entity_id
_entity_poly.type
_entity_poly.pdbx_seq_one_letter_code
_entity_poly.pdbx_strand_id
1 'polypeptide(L)'
;LMSKNYSKIIWTGMEYRYMPPVKQLIKEVHNNVIGKIKMLSIREHRFPFLYKVNDWNRFAINTGGTLVEKCCHFFDLMRLVIQSEPIKVYASGNQDVNHLEEKYDGKTPDIIDNAFVIVDFENGVRGMLDLCMFAENSEYQEEIVAVGDIGKIETFVPSSTSGKNSSEVKIGLRNNDDIKSNEVEVDKEILAAGHHHGSTYFE
;
A
#
# COMPACT_ATOMS: atom_id res chain seq x y z
N LEU A 1 11.08 20.75 10.92
CA LEU A 1 11.36 22.14 11.31
C LEU A 1 12.31 22.86 10.33
N MET A 2 13.23 22.15 9.68
CA MET A 2 14.09 22.73 8.62
C MET A 2 13.28 23.16 7.39
N SER A 3 12.17 22.48 7.08
CA SER A 3 11.33 22.80 5.93
C SER A 3 10.70 24.20 5.97
N LYS A 4 10.46 24.77 7.15
CA LYS A 4 9.85 26.10 7.28
C LYS A 4 10.72 27.25 6.72
N ASN A 5 12.03 27.05 6.65
CA ASN A 5 12.98 28.04 6.15
C ASN A 5 13.56 27.69 4.77
N TYR A 6 13.05 26.62 4.15
CA TYR A 6 13.51 26.17 2.84
C TYR A 6 12.61 26.75 1.75
N SER A 7 13.22 27.53 0.85
CA SER A 7 12.49 28.29 -0.17
C SER A 7 12.14 27.53 -1.45
N LYS A 8 12.54 26.26 -1.53
CA LYS A 8 12.24 25.39 -2.68
C LYS A 8 11.09 24.44 -2.36
N ILE A 9 10.52 23.84 -3.38
CA ILE A 9 9.48 22.81 -3.23
C ILE A 9 10.09 21.59 -2.55
N ILE A 10 9.44 21.14 -1.47
CA ILE A 10 9.68 19.84 -0.86
C ILE A 10 8.44 19.01 -1.13
N TRP A 11 8.61 17.91 -1.83
CA TRP A 11 7.53 17.03 -2.20
C TRP A 11 7.84 15.58 -1.75
N THR A 12 6.86 14.91 -1.18
CA THR A 12 6.96 13.52 -0.75
C THR A 12 6.16 12.67 -1.72
N GLY A 13 6.85 11.80 -2.47
CA GLY A 13 6.25 10.94 -3.48
C GLY A 13 5.39 9.82 -2.88
N MET A 14 4.13 10.10 -2.59
CA MET A 14 3.15 9.10 -2.15
C MET A 14 2.44 8.52 -3.38
N GLU A 15 3.20 7.83 -4.24
CA GLU A 15 2.79 7.40 -5.58
C GLU A 15 1.60 6.44 -5.59
N TYR A 16 1.36 5.67 -4.53
CA TYR A 16 0.28 4.67 -4.51
C TYR A 16 -1.11 5.27 -4.67
N ARG A 17 -1.29 6.55 -4.33
CA ARG A 17 -2.53 7.30 -4.60
C ARG A 17 -2.90 7.35 -6.07
N TYR A 18 -1.89 7.29 -6.95
CA TYR A 18 -2.02 7.51 -8.38
C TYR A 18 -2.03 6.22 -9.19
N MET A 19 -1.77 5.08 -8.57
CA MET A 19 -1.97 3.79 -9.22
C MET A 19 -3.40 3.71 -9.75
N PRO A 20 -3.62 3.45 -11.04
CA PRO A 20 -4.95 3.53 -11.65
C PRO A 20 -6.06 2.80 -10.88
N PRO A 21 -5.89 1.54 -10.43
CA PRO A 21 -6.91 0.84 -9.67
C PRO A 21 -7.14 1.44 -8.28
N VAL A 22 -6.09 1.93 -7.62
CA VAL A 22 -6.18 2.58 -6.31
C VAL A 22 -6.90 3.92 -6.43
N LYS A 23 -6.56 4.72 -7.46
CA LYS A 23 -7.25 5.98 -7.78
C LYS A 23 -8.73 5.76 -8.02
N GLN A 24 -9.09 4.69 -8.74
CA GLN A 24 -10.50 4.34 -8.96
C GLN A 24 -11.19 3.97 -7.65
N LEU A 25 -10.58 3.13 -6.81
CA LEU A 25 -11.13 2.79 -5.48
C LEU A 25 -11.36 4.05 -4.64
N ILE A 26 -10.37 4.95 -4.55
CA ILE A 26 -10.49 6.22 -3.82
C ILE A 26 -11.70 7.01 -4.32
N LYS A 27 -11.83 7.17 -5.64
CA LYS A 27 -12.94 7.88 -6.28
C LYS A 27 -14.30 7.28 -5.91
N GLU A 28 -14.45 5.96 -6.01
CA GLU A 28 -15.72 5.27 -5.71
C GLU A 28 -16.09 5.36 -4.24
N VAL A 29 -15.12 5.24 -3.32
CA VAL A 29 -15.34 5.40 -1.88
C VAL A 29 -15.78 6.83 -1.57
N HIS A 30 -15.10 7.85 -2.12
CA HIS A 30 -15.44 9.26 -1.90
C HIS A 30 -16.78 9.65 -2.53
N ASN A 31 -17.21 8.95 -3.57
CA ASN A 31 -18.56 9.09 -4.16
C ASN A 31 -19.65 8.33 -3.39
N ASN A 32 -19.31 7.72 -2.25
CA ASN A 32 -20.21 6.93 -1.40
C ASN A 32 -20.87 5.74 -2.11
N VAL A 33 -20.26 5.14 -3.12
CA VAL A 33 -20.82 4.01 -3.88
C VAL A 33 -21.09 2.81 -2.96
N ILE A 34 -20.25 2.61 -1.94
CA ILE A 34 -20.43 1.56 -0.92
C ILE A 34 -21.07 2.09 0.37
N GLY A 35 -21.59 3.33 0.35
CA GLY A 35 -22.09 4.01 1.53
C GLY A 35 -20.96 4.53 2.44
N LYS A 36 -21.24 4.62 3.74
CA LYS A 36 -20.24 5.07 4.73
C LYS A 36 -19.23 3.98 5.00
N ILE A 37 -17.96 4.24 4.72
CA ILE A 37 -16.87 3.30 4.98
C ILE A 37 -16.84 2.90 6.47
N LYS A 38 -16.57 1.62 6.73
CA LYS A 38 -16.48 1.02 8.07
C LYS A 38 -15.15 0.32 8.30
N MET A 39 -14.61 -0.30 7.26
CA MET A 39 -13.35 -1.04 7.33
C MET A 39 -12.54 -0.81 6.06
N LEU A 40 -11.23 -0.75 6.21
CA LEU A 40 -10.27 -0.73 5.10
C LEU A 40 -9.17 -1.74 5.41
N SER A 41 -8.93 -2.69 4.53
CA SER A 41 -7.78 -3.58 4.62
C SER A 41 -6.86 -3.38 3.42
N ILE A 42 -5.57 -3.36 3.69
CA ILE A 42 -4.50 -3.29 2.70
C ILE A 42 -3.59 -4.48 2.95
N ARG A 43 -3.34 -5.29 1.92
CA ARG A 43 -2.37 -6.37 1.93
C ARG A 43 -1.27 -6.07 0.94
N GLU A 44 -0.02 -6.21 1.35
CA GLU A 44 1.13 -6.26 0.47
C GLU A 44 1.91 -7.54 0.71
N HIS A 45 1.95 -8.38 -0.32
CA HIS A 45 2.74 -9.61 -0.36
C HIS A 45 3.72 -9.52 -1.52
N ARG A 46 5.01 -9.39 -1.20
CA ARG A 46 6.03 -9.04 -2.18
C ARG A 46 7.38 -9.70 -1.91
N PHE A 47 8.32 -9.39 -2.78
CA PHE A 47 9.74 -9.72 -2.64
C PHE A 47 10.45 -8.86 -1.59
N PRO A 48 11.61 -9.33 -1.08
CA PRO A 48 12.43 -8.60 -0.10
C PRO A 48 12.89 -7.23 -0.61
N PHE A 49 13.35 -6.37 0.29
CA PHE A 49 14.03 -5.14 -0.11
C PHE A 49 15.23 -5.43 -1.01
N LEU A 50 15.24 -4.78 -2.17
CA LEU A 50 16.38 -4.81 -3.09
C LEU A 50 17.59 -4.10 -2.46
N TYR A 51 18.79 -4.45 -2.96
CA TYR A 51 20.00 -3.78 -2.60
C TYR A 51 19.95 -2.31 -3.02
N LYS A 52 20.32 -1.43 -2.11
CA LYS A 52 20.51 0.01 -2.37
C LYS A 52 21.95 0.41 -2.13
N VAL A 53 22.31 1.62 -2.52
CA VAL A 53 23.67 2.15 -2.34
C VAL A 53 24.12 2.00 -0.89
N ASN A 54 25.23 1.32 -0.67
CA ASN A 54 25.80 1.01 0.66
C ASN A 54 24.84 0.28 1.60
N ASP A 55 23.86 -0.43 1.05
CA ASP A 55 22.87 -1.23 1.82
C ASP A 55 22.23 -0.49 2.98
N TRP A 56 22.07 0.84 2.81
CA TRP A 56 21.58 1.74 3.85
C TRP A 56 20.21 1.32 4.39
N ASN A 57 19.40 0.67 3.56
CA ASN A 57 18.05 0.23 3.89
C ASN A 57 17.99 -1.08 4.70
N ARG A 58 19.13 -1.64 5.09
CA ARG A 58 19.20 -2.83 5.95
C ARG A 58 19.04 -2.51 7.44
N PHE A 59 19.10 -1.23 7.82
CA PHE A 59 19.11 -0.82 9.21
C PHE A 59 18.03 0.22 9.51
N ALA A 60 17.22 -0.06 10.55
CA ALA A 60 16.14 0.82 11.00
C ALA A 60 16.63 2.23 11.39
N ILE A 61 17.86 2.34 11.88
CA ILE A 61 18.47 3.64 12.21
C ILE A 61 18.57 4.57 10.99
N ASN A 62 18.67 4.01 9.79
CA ASN A 62 18.79 4.79 8.54
C ASN A 62 17.43 5.13 7.94
N THR A 63 16.43 4.26 8.11
CA THR A 63 15.17 4.32 7.37
C THR A 63 13.94 4.56 8.24
N GLY A 64 14.06 4.35 9.55
CA GLY A 64 12.93 4.23 10.47
C GLY A 64 12.30 2.84 10.48
N GLY A 65 12.91 1.87 9.76
CA GLY A 65 12.42 0.50 9.63
C GLY A 65 11.35 0.33 8.55
N THR A 66 10.97 -0.91 8.28
CA THR A 66 10.08 -1.30 7.19
C THR A 66 8.73 -0.59 7.23
N LEU A 67 8.13 -0.43 8.43
CA LEU A 67 6.83 0.23 8.57
C LEU A 67 6.88 1.73 8.24
N VAL A 68 8.06 2.37 8.32
CA VAL A 68 8.24 3.77 7.94
C VAL A 68 8.67 3.86 6.47
N GLU A 69 9.72 3.15 6.08
CA GLU A 69 10.31 3.28 4.73
C GLU A 69 9.38 2.76 3.64
N LYS A 70 8.70 1.64 3.89
CA LYS A 70 7.81 1.02 2.89
C LYS A 70 6.33 1.30 3.14
N CYS A 71 5.89 1.18 4.39
CA CYS A 71 4.46 1.22 4.68
C CYS A 71 3.90 2.64 4.86
N CYS A 72 4.73 3.69 4.76
CA CYS A 72 4.25 5.07 4.71
C CYS A 72 3.19 5.26 3.62
N HIS A 73 3.33 4.62 2.47
CA HIS A 73 2.35 4.64 1.39
C HIS A 73 0.98 4.10 1.81
N PHE A 74 0.95 3.03 2.59
CA PHE A 74 -0.30 2.41 3.04
C PHE A 74 -0.98 3.21 4.14
N PHE A 75 -0.22 3.74 5.09
CA PHE A 75 -0.78 4.62 6.12
C PHE A 75 -1.27 5.93 5.53
N ASP A 76 -0.62 6.43 4.50
CA ASP A 76 -1.09 7.56 3.71
C ASP A 76 -2.42 7.24 3.00
N LEU A 77 -2.51 6.09 2.32
CA LEU A 77 -3.75 5.64 1.69
C LEU A 77 -4.88 5.46 2.71
N MET A 78 -4.60 4.91 3.89
CA MET A 78 -5.60 4.78 4.94
C MET A 78 -6.21 6.14 5.29
N ARG A 79 -5.37 7.16 5.54
CA ARG A 79 -5.83 8.51 5.85
C ARG A 79 -6.62 9.13 4.69
N LEU A 80 -6.15 8.93 3.47
CA LEU A 80 -6.80 9.48 2.28
C LEU A 80 -8.17 8.83 2.02
N VAL A 81 -8.26 7.50 2.06
CA VAL A 81 -9.50 6.76 1.79
C VAL A 81 -10.53 6.97 2.90
N ILE A 82 -10.09 6.91 4.16
CA ILE A 82 -10.97 7.01 5.34
C ILE A 82 -11.35 8.45 5.66
N GLN A 83 -10.54 9.43 5.24
CA GLN A 83 -10.72 10.87 5.53
C GLN A 83 -10.86 11.17 7.02
N SER A 84 -10.00 10.56 7.84
CA SER A 84 -9.99 10.72 9.30
C SER A 84 -8.58 10.55 9.84
N GLU A 85 -8.33 11.03 11.06
CA GLU A 85 -7.03 10.88 11.71
C GLU A 85 -6.98 9.60 12.55
N PRO A 86 -5.80 8.92 12.58
CA PRO A 86 -5.60 7.75 13.42
C PRO A 86 -5.51 8.14 14.89
N ILE A 87 -6.17 7.34 15.76
CA ILE A 87 -6.17 7.58 17.22
C ILE A 87 -5.54 6.44 18.01
N LYS A 88 -5.44 5.23 17.42
CA LYS A 88 -4.87 4.07 18.10
C LYS A 88 -4.27 3.08 17.10
N VAL A 89 -3.15 2.48 17.47
CA VAL A 89 -2.46 1.48 16.65
C VAL A 89 -2.18 0.22 17.49
N TYR A 90 -2.41 -0.93 16.88
CA TYR A 90 -1.97 -2.23 17.36
C TYR A 90 -1.10 -2.86 16.27
N ALA A 91 0.09 -3.32 16.62
CA ALA A 91 0.99 -3.91 15.66
C ALA A 91 1.71 -5.13 16.23
N SER A 92 1.91 -6.12 15.36
CA SER A 92 2.78 -7.27 15.61
C SER A 92 3.56 -7.56 14.32
N GLY A 93 4.87 -7.70 14.42
CA GLY A 93 5.74 -7.97 13.27
C GLY A 93 7.10 -8.42 13.72
N ASN A 94 7.83 -9.06 12.82
CA ASN A 94 9.16 -9.60 13.11
C ASN A 94 10.03 -9.67 11.86
N GLN A 95 11.30 -9.98 12.04
CA GLN A 95 12.22 -10.41 10.98
C GLN A 95 12.36 -11.93 11.07
N ASP A 96 11.69 -12.65 10.19
CA ASP A 96 11.59 -14.11 10.28
C ASP A 96 12.32 -14.86 9.17
N VAL A 97 12.48 -14.24 8.01
CA VAL A 97 12.98 -14.93 6.79
C VAL A 97 14.10 -14.16 6.11
N ASN A 98 13.93 -12.84 5.89
CA ASN A 98 14.83 -12.07 5.04
C ASN A 98 16.05 -11.54 5.82
N HIS A 99 17.20 -11.51 5.15
CA HIS A 99 18.43 -10.83 5.58
C HIS A 99 19.04 -11.35 6.88
N LEU A 100 18.64 -12.54 7.38
CA LEU A 100 19.09 -13.10 8.66
C LEU A 100 20.58 -13.45 8.65
N GLU A 101 21.09 -13.93 7.50
CA GLU A 101 22.49 -14.35 7.34
C GLU A 101 23.40 -13.23 6.80
N GLU A 102 22.83 -12.08 6.44
CA GLU A 102 23.59 -10.94 5.95
C GLU A 102 24.40 -10.28 7.07
N LYS A 103 25.60 -9.77 6.73
CA LYS A 103 26.47 -9.05 7.66
C LYS A 103 27.05 -7.80 6.98
N TYR A 104 26.90 -6.67 7.64
CA TYR A 104 27.42 -5.36 7.23
C TYR A 104 28.23 -4.78 8.38
N ASP A 105 29.56 -4.70 8.24
CA ASP A 105 30.48 -4.32 9.31
C ASP A 105 30.24 -5.10 10.61
N GLY A 106 29.98 -6.41 10.49
CA GLY A 106 29.71 -7.31 11.60
C GLY A 106 28.28 -7.23 12.19
N LYS A 107 27.42 -6.34 11.70
CA LYS A 107 26.03 -6.20 12.13
C LYS A 107 25.08 -6.95 11.21
N THR A 108 24.08 -7.59 11.79
CA THR A 108 22.93 -8.16 11.05
C THR A 108 21.89 -7.07 10.81
N PRO A 109 21.21 -7.05 9.64
CA PRO A 109 20.05 -6.22 9.42
C PRO A 109 19.00 -6.32 10.53
N ASP A 110 18.32 -5.21 10.83
CA ASP A 110 17.34 -5.11 11.93
C ASP A 110 15.96 -4.61 11.44
N ILE A 111 15.67 -4.83 10.16
CA ILE A 111 14.39 -4.47 9.52
C ILE A 111 13.44 -5.67 9.55
N ILE A 112 12.19 -5.44 9.96
CA ILE A 112 11.16 -6.48 9.93
C ILE A 112 10.76 -6.81 8.50
N ASP A 113 10.34 -8.05 8.25
CA ASP A 113 9.93 -8.53 6.93
C ASP A 113 8.46 -8.97 6.86
N ASN A 114 7.77 -8.96 8.00
CA ASN A 114 6.33 -9.19 8.07
C ASN A 114 5.70 -8.40 9.21
N ALA A 115 4.43 -8.02 9.06
CA ALA A 115 3.67 -7.36 10.11
C ALA A 115 2.16 -7.40 9.86
N PHE A 116 1.40 -7.50 10.94
CA PHE A 116 -0.02 -7.11 10.98
C PHE A 116 -0.15 -5.81 11.78
N VAL A 117 -0.85 -4.83 11.20
CA VAL A 117 -1.10 -3.55 11.87
C VAL A 117 -2.59 -3.23 11.78
N ILE A 118 -3.20 -2.88 12.92
CA ILE A 118 -4.58 -2.40 13.01
C ILE A 118 -4.53 -0.94 13.46
N VAL A 119 -5.30 -0.08 12.78
CA VAL A 119 -5.40 1.34 13.07
C VAL A 119 -6.86 1.71 13.31
N ASP A 120 -7.16 2.26 14.48
CA ASP A 120 -8.46 2.85 14.78
C ASP A 120 -8.43 4.35 14.43
N PHE A 121 -9.50 4.83 13.78
CA PHE A 121 -9.66 6.22 13.34
C PHE A 121 -10.72 6.95 14.16
N GLU A 122 -10.60 8.28 14.28
CA GLU A 122 -11.52 9.14 15.05
C GLU A 122 -12.99 8.93 14.67
N ASN A 123 -13.29 8.71 13.38
CA ASN A 123 -14.64 8.48 12.86
C ASN A 123 -15.15 7.05 13.10
N GLY A 124 -14.42 6.21 13.85
CA GLY A 124 -14.78 4.83 14.19
C GLY A 124 -14.47 3.80 13.09
N VAL A 125 -13.86 4.19 11.99
CA VAL A 125 -13.39 3.27 10.94
C VAL A 125 -12.13 2.55 11.43
N ARG A 126 -11.94 1.31 10.98
CA ARG A 126 -10.73 0.51 11.24
C ARG A 126 -9.96 0.24 9.97
N GLY A 127 -8.66 0.54 10.00
CA GLY A 127 -7.71 0.15 8.96
C GLY A 127 -6.90 -1.07 9.40
N MET A 128 -6.53 -1.92 8.44
CA MET A 128 -5.64 -3.06 8.67
C MET A 128 -4.58 -3.10 7.56
N LEU A 129 -3.33 -3.35 7.96
CA LEU A 129 -2.24 -3.68 7.05
C LEU A 129 -1.80 -5.12 7.32
N ASP A 130 -1.69 -5.91 6.26
CA ASP A 130 -1.09 -7.25 6.22
C ASP A 130 0.14 -7.17 5.30
N LEU A 131 1.32 -7.17 5.90
CA LEU A 131 2.61 -7.06 5.20
C LEU A 131 3.37 -8.38 5.23
N CYS A 132 3.80 -8.86 4.07
CA CYS A 132 4.75 -9.95 3.92
C CYS A 132 5.75 -9.63 2.81
N MET A 133 7.05 -9.64 3.14
CA MET A 133 8.13 -9.34 2.20
C MET A 133 8.95 -10.58 1.80
N PHE A 134 8.34 -11.76 1.88
CA PHE A 134 8.88 -13.04 1.40
C PHE A 134 7.82 -13.88 0.69
N ALA A 135 6.93 -13.20 -0.04
CA ALA A 135 5.85 -13.80 -0.80
C ALA A 135 5.92 -13.36 -2.28
N GLU A 136 7.09 -13.53 -2.89
CA GLU A 136 7.42 -13.04 -4.24
C GLU A 136 6.51 -13.60 -5.32
N ASN A 137 5.99 -14.80 -5.12
CA ASN A 137 5.17 -15.50 -6.11
C ASN A 137 3.66 -15.32 -5.88
N SER A 138 3.27 -14.17 -5.34
CA SER A 138 1.85 -13.81 -5.23
C SER A 138 1.28 -13.34 -6.56
N GLU A 139 0.04 -13.68 -6.84
CA GLU A 139 -0.67 -13.21 -8.05
C GLU A 139 -0.86 -11.69 -8.02
N TYR A 140 -1.20 -11.16 -6.85
CA TYR A 140 -1.34 -9.73 -6.60
C TYR A 140 -0.36 -9.29 -5.53
N GLN A 141 0.40 -8.25 -5.83
CA GLN A 141 1.33 -7.66 -4.86
C GLN A 141 0.57 -6.85 -3.83
N GLU A 142 -0.38 -6.03 -4.27
CA GLU A 142 -1.25 -5.27 -3.38
C GLU A 142 -2.72 -5.65 -3.58
N GLU A 143 -3.43 -5.78 -2.46
CA GLU A 143 -4.88 -5.93 -2.42
C GLU A 143 -5.44 -4.88 -1.45
N ILE A 144 -6.38 -4.07 -1.93
CA ILE A 144 -7.00 -3.02 -1.12
C ILE A 144 -8.50 -3.24 -1.13
N VAL A 145 -9.08 -3.37 0.06
CA VAL A 145 -10.50 -3.68 0.24
C VAL A 145 -11.14 -2.66 1.17
N ALA A 146 -12.13 -1.93 0.67
CA ALA A 146 -12.96 -1.03 1.47
C ALA A 146 -14.37 -1.61 1.63
N VAL A 147 -14.85 -1.67 2.88
CA VAL A 147 -16.19 -2.14 3.23
C VAL A 147 -16.98 -0.98 3.83
N GLY A 148 -18.10 -0.67 3.20
CA GLY A 148 -19.07 0.30 3.68
C GLY A 148 -20.32 -0.36 4.26
N ASP A 149 -21.30 0.45 4.64
CA ASP A 149 -22.56 -0.05 5.22
C ASP A 149 -23.55 -0.62 4.19
N ILE A 150 -23.36 -0.32 2.90
CA ILE A 150 -24.21 -0.85 1.82
C ILE A 150 -23.44 -1.65 0.76
N GLY A 151 -22.12 -1.78 0.86
CA GLY A 151 -21.34 -2.53 -0.13
C GLY A 151 -19.88 -2.67 0.21
N LYS A 152 -19.16 -3.28 -0.73
CA LYS A 152 -17.73 -3.56 -0.67
C LYS A 152 -17.11 -3.20 -2.01
N ILE A 153 -15.90 -2.65 -1.99
CA ILE A 153 -15.07 -2.44 -3.17
C ILE A 153 -13.70 -3.06 -2.93
N GLU A 154 -13.17 -3.74 -3.95
CA GLU A 154 -11.90 -4.44 -3.92
C GLU A 154 -11.08 -4.03 -5.12
N THR A 155 -9.80 -3.80 -4.91
CA THR A 155 -8.85 -3.60 -6.00
C THR A 155 -7.59 -4.43 -5.80
N PHE A 156 -7.02 -4.87 -6.92
CA PHE A 156 -5.92 -5.80 -6.98
C PHE A 156 -4.86 -5.23 -7.91
N VAL A 157 -3.64 -5.10 -7.42
CA VAL A 157 -2.48 -4.68 -8.22
C VAL A 157 -1.65 -5.92 -8.51
N PRO A 158 -1.51 -6.33 -9.77
CA PRO A 158 -0.75 -7.53 -10.13
C PRO A 158 0.71 -7.42 -9.71
N SER A 159 1.29 -8.53 -9.28
CA SER A 159 2.73 -8.60 -9.08
C SER A 159 3.47 -8.62 -10.43
N SER A 160 4.71 -8.17 -10.43
CA SER A 160 5.57 -8.20 -11.63
C SER A 160 5.81 -9.61 -12.18
N THR A 161 5.59 -10.64 -11.36
CA THR A 161 5.77 -12.06 -11.71
C THR A 161 4.48 -12.74 -12.16
N SER A 162 3.32 -12.11 -11.98
CA SER A 162 2.00 -12.73 -12.26
C SER A 162 1.68 -12.90 -13.73
N GLY A 163 2.39 -12.22 -14.64
CA GLY A 163 2.05 -12.16 -16.06
C GLY A 163 0.76 -11.42 -16.39
N LYS A 164 0.06 -10.85 -15.40
CA LYS A 164 -1.14 -10.04 -15.58
C LYS A 164 -0.76 -8.58 -15.87
N ASN A 165 -1.41 -7.99 -16.86
CA ASN A 165 -1.19 -6.61 -17.28
C ASN A 165 -2.39 -5.70 -16.94
N SER A 166 -3.44 -6.25 -16.36
CA SER A 166 -4.65 -5.49 -15.99
C SER A 166 -4.90 -5.57 -14.49
N SER A 167 -5.40 -4.48 -13.97
CA SER A 167 -5.89 -4.37 -12.61
C SER A 167 -7.41 -4.36 -12.64
N GLU A 168 -8.03 -4.97 -11.63
CA GLU A 168 -9.48 -5.05 -11.51
C GLU A 168 -9.96 -4.23 -10.31
N VAL A 169 -11.10 -3.57 -10.47
CA VAL A 169 -11.88 -2.98 -9.38
C VAL A 169 -13.25 -3.68 -9.36
N LYS A 170 -13.54 -4.35 -8.24
CA LYS A 170 -14.80 -5.08 -8.04
C LYS A 170 -15.66 -4.37 -7.02
N ILE A 171 -16.96 -4.20 -7.35
CA ILE A 171 -17.94 -3.55 -6.48
C ILE A 171 -19.13 -4.50 -6.30
N GLY A 172 -19.38 -4.88 -5.05
CA GLY A 172 -20.55 -5.65 -4.63
C GLY A 172 -21.43 -4.85 -3.68
N LEU A 173 -22.73 -4.75 -3.97
CA LEU A 173 -23.70 -4.06 -3.13
C LEU A 173 -24.60 -5.07 -2.41
N ARG A 174 -24.98 -4.79 -1.16
CA ARG A 174 -25.72 -5.74 -0.29
C ARG A 174 -27.06 -6.22 -0.85
N ASN A 175 -27.71 -5.41 -1.67
CA ASN A 175 -29.04 -5.71 -2.23
C ASN A 175 -28.98 -5.98 -3.74
N ASN A 176 -27.81 -6.35 -4.25
CA ASN A 176 -27.61 -6.69 -5.65
C ASN A 176 -26.84 -8.02 -5.71
N ASP A 177 -27.33 -8.96 -6.47
CA ASP A 177 -26.71 -10.28 -6.64
C ASP A 177 -25.51 -10.21 -7.61
N ASP A 178 -25.37 -9.12 -8.37
CA ASP A 178 -24.30 -8.94 -9.33
C ASP A 178 -23.10 -8.19 -8.73
N ILE A 179 -21.90 -8.75 -8.91
CA ILE A 179 -20.64 -8.06 -8.67
C ILE A 179 -20.23 -7.38 -9.96
N LYS A 180 -20.14 -6.05 -9.92
CA LYS A 180 -19.57 -5.28 -11.03
C LYS A 180 -18.06 -5.40 -10.97
N SER A 181 -17.44 -5.91 -12.03
CA SER A 181 -16.00 -5.91 -12.23
C SER A 181 -15.68 -4.95 -13.38
N ASN A 182 -14.79 -3.99 -13.11
CA ASN A 182 -14.27 -3.08 -14.11
C ASN A 182 -12.77 -3.33 -14.23
N GLU A 183 -12.32 -3.71 -15.41
CA GLU A 183 -10.91 -3.65 -15.77
C GLU A 183 -10.47 -2.19 -15.82
N VAL A 184 -9.37 -1.88 -15.16
CA VAL A 184 -8.76 -0.55 -15.20
C VAL A 184 -7.60 -0.62 -16.19
N GLU A 185 -7.77 0.01 -17.33
CA GLU A 185 -6.71 0.11 -18.32
C GLU A 185 -5.61 1.04 -17.79
N VAL A 186 -4.38 0.56 -17.88
CA VAL A 186 -3.19 1.38 -17.66
C VAL A 186 -2.65 1.78 -19.02
N ASP A 187 -2.35 3.07 -19.18
CA ASP A 187 -1.77 3.59 -20.41
C ASP A 187 -0.48 2.81 -20.77
N LYS A 188 -0.40 2.36 -22.03
CA LYS A 188 0.72 1.56 -22.51
C LYS A 188 2.05 2.31 -22.46
N GLU A 189 2.04 3.63 -22.62
CA GLU A 189 3.25 4.45 -22.51
C GLU A 189 3.77 4.48 -21.06
N ILE A 190 2.86 4.52 -20.10
CA ILE A 190 3.17 4.45 -18.66
C ILE A 190 3.78 3.09 -18.31
N LEU A 191 3.21 1.99 -18.82
CA LEU A 191 3.76 0.64 -18.63
C LEU A 191 5.13 0.49 -19.31
N ALA A 192 5.30 1.03 -20.52
CA ALA A 192 6.55 0.96 -21.27
C ALA A 192 7.70 1.75 -20.61
N ALA A 193 7.39 2.75 -19.79
CA ALA A 193 8.39 3.49 -19.02
C ALA A 193 8.98 2.71 -17.83
N GLY A 194 8.60 1.45 -17.65
CA GLY A 194 9.17 0.54 -16.65
C GLY A 194 8.63 0.73 -15.23
N HIS A 195 7.51 1.43 -15.09
CA HIS A 195 6.85 1.61 -13.82
C HIS A 195 5.68 0.63 -13.69
N HIS A 196 5.89 -0.42 -12.94
CA HIS A 196 4.94 -1.55 -12.77
C HIS A 196 3.55 -1.13 -12.29
N HIS A 197 3.41 0.06 -11.73
CA HIS A 197 2.17 0.51 -11.11
C HIS A 197 1.46 1.63 -11.88
N GLY A 198 2.05 2.13 -12.96
CA GLY A 198 1.44 3.20 -13.76
C GLY A 198 1.23 4.51 -13.02
N SER A 199 1.92 4.71 -11.88
CA SER A 199 1.67 5.83 -10.98
C SER A 199 2.57 7.03 -11.22
N THR A 200 3.73 6.84 -11.78
CA THR A 200 4.83 7.83 -11.77
C THR A 200 4.60 9.07 -12.64
N TYR A 201 3.62 9.03 -13.54
CA TYR A 201 3.34 10.16 -14.44
C TYR A 201 2.24 11.10 -13.95
N PHE A 202 1.59 10.77 -12.84
CA PHE A 202 0.47 11.54 -12.33
C PHE A 202 0.81 12.33 -11.04
N GLU A 203 2.05 12.21 -10.61
CA GLU A 203 2.58 13.00 -9.51
C GLU A 203 3.18 14.36 -10.03
#